data_568135d777047228723bea7882876687
#
_entry.id   568135d777047228723bea7882876687
#
_cell.length_a   1.000
_cell.length_b   1.000
_cell.length_c   1.000
_cell.angle_alpha   90.00
_cell.angle_beta   90.00
_cell.angle_gamma   90.00
#
_symmetry.space_group_name_H-M   'P 1'
#
loop_
_entity.id
_entity.type
_entity.pdbx_description
1 polymer ?
#
loop_
_entity_poly.entity_id
_entity_poly.type
_entity_poly.pdbx_seq_one_letter_code
_entity_poly.pdbx_strand_id
1 'polypeptide(L)'
;MTGFIALGSLVVLTLACGCDRGGVPANADRVAPDFTVSDGENTVHLANYRGKVVLLNLWWSQCPPCIQETPALEQLHRDRPDIAIVAVSIDTDPGSYRRFLTRYHVSVDTVRDPDQRVAKLYGTDGWPETYIIDRKGYIRRKVIGDPDWSNPEIRSFLKSL
;
A
#
# COMPACT_ATOMS: atom_id res chain seq x y z
N MET A 1 -50.99 -13.58 -47.05
CA MET A 1 -49.59 -13.08 -47.00
C MET A 1 -49.43 -12.36 -45.68
N THR A 2 -48.92 -13.08 -44.67
CA THR A 2 -48.80 -12.62 -43.28
C THR A 2 -47.32 -12.40 -43.00
N GLY A 3 -46.95 -11.12 -42.84
CA GLY A 3 -45.56 -10.73 -42.50
C GLY A 3 -45.32 -10.77 -41.00
N PHE A 4 -44.40 -11.60 -40.56
CA PHE A 4 -43.88 -11.63 -39.17
C PHE A 4 -42.79 -10.56 -39.01
N ILE A 5 -43.03 -9.60 -38.12
CA ILE A 5 -42.04 -8.63 -37.69
C ILE A 5 -41.35 -9.22 -36.45
N ALA A 6 -40.09 -9.59 -36.59
CA ALA A 6 -39.23 -10.04 -35.47
C ALA A 6 -38.68 -8.80 -34.74
N LEU A 7 -39.11 -8.61 -33.48
CA LEU A 7 -38.51 -7.64 -32.58
C LEU A 7 -37.17 -8.22 -32.04
N GLY A 8 -36.08 -7.67 -32.53
CA GLY A 8 -34.76 -7.96 -31.97
C GLY A 8 -34.56 -7.19 -30.65
N SER A 9 -34.48 -7.92 -29.52
CA SER A 9 -34.07 -7.35 -28.22
C SER A 9 -32.59 -7.01 -28.23
N LEU A 10 -32.29 -5.72 -28.21
CA LEU A 10 -30.95 -5.22 -28.05
C LEU A 10 -30.56 -5.30 -26.55
N VAL A 11 -29.75 -6.30 -26.19
CA VAL A 11 -29.16 -6.40 -24.85
C VAL A 11 -27.98 -5.41 -24.77
N VAL A 12 -28.21 -4.29 -24.10
CA VAL A 12 -27.14 -3.34 -23.78
C VAL A 12 -26.35 -3.89 -22.60
N LEU A 13 -25.16 -4.45 -22.88
CA LEU A 13 -24.21 -4.89 -21.89
C LEU A 13 -23.52 -3.63 -21.32
N THR A 14 -23.94 -3.14 -20.17
CA THR A 14 -23.26 -2.06 -19.45
C THR A 14 -21.98 -2.63 -18.84
N LEU A 15 -20.85 -2.37 -19.48
CA LEU A 15 -19.52 -2.58 -18.88
C LEU A 15 -19.38 -1.57 -17.73
N ALA A 16 -19.56 -2.03 -16.49
CA ALA A 16 -19.17 -1.29 -15.31
C ALA A 16 -17.63 -1.22 -15.30
N CYS A 17 -17.09 -0.08 -15.76
CA CYS A 17 -15.67 0.23 -15.64
C CYS A 17 -15.39 0.54 -14.18
N GLY A 18 -15.13 -0.49 -13.37
CA GLY A 18 -14.59 -0.33 -12.02
C GLY A 18 -13.17 0.21 -12.14
N CYS A 19 -12.96 1.47 -11.74
CA CYS A 19 -11.63 2.03 -11.59
C CYS A 19 -10.94 1.37 -10.37
N ASP A 20 -10.46 0.14 -10.54
CA ASP A 20 -9.53 -0.46 -9.60
C ASP A 20 -8.14 0.17 -9.84
N ARG A 21 -7.76 1.14 -9.00
CA ARG A 21 -6.44 1.78 -9.01
C ARG A 21 -5.36 0.89 -8.42
N GLY A 22 -5.65 -0.38 -8.14
CA GLY A 22 -4.72 -1.38 -7.67
C GLY A 22 -4.36 -2.37 -8.78
N GLY A 23 -3.33 -2.09 -9.57
CA GLY A 23 -2.81 -3.05 -10.54
C GLY A 23 -2.12 -4.25 -9.86
N VAL A 24 -2.20 -5.44 -10.48
CA VAL A 24 -1.30 -6.54 -10.11
C VAL A 24 0.11 -6.09 -10.52
N PRO A 25 1.04 -5.88 -9.58
CA PRO A 25 2.36 -5.41 -9.93
C PRO A 25 3.10 -6.46 -10.75
N ALA A 26 4.06 -6.03 -11.59
CA ALA A 26 4.92 -6.94 -12.35
C ALA A 26 5.69 -7.93 -11.47
N ASN A 27 5.80 -7.65 -10.16
CA ASN A 27 6.41 -8.47 -9.13
C ASN A 27 5.40 -9.16 -8.19
N ALA A 28 4.09 -9.18 -8.53
CA ALA A 28 3.10 -9.97 -7.79
C ALA A 28 3.46 -11.46 -7.82
N ASP A 29 3.14 -12.16 -6.72
CA ASP A 29 3.48 -13.56 -6.50
C ASP A 29 5.00 -13.85 -6.46
N ARG A 30 5.83 -12.80 -6.33
CA ARG A 30 7.26 -12.94 -6.05
C ARG A 30 7.54 -12.72 -4.57
N VAL A 31 8.61 -13.34 -4.12
CA VAL A 31 9.14 -13.08 -2.76
C VAL A 31 9.51 -11.60 -2.68
N ALA A 32 9.02 -10.93 -1.65
CA ALA A 32 9.38 -9.55 -1.38
C ALA A 32 10.90 -9.46 -1.14
N PRO A 33 11.61 -8.59 -1.86
CA PRO A 33 13.02 -8.37 -1.64
C PRO A 33 13.28 -7.95 -0.19
N ASP A 34 14.18 -8.64 0.48
CA ASP A 34 14.54 -8.32 1.85
C ASP A 34 15.42 -7.08 1.91
N PHE A 35 15.27 -6.31 2.99
CA PHE A 35 16.09 -5.12 3.22
C PHE A 35 16.26 -4.85 4.71
N THR A 36 17.34 -4.15 5.02
CA THR A 36 17.57 -3.51 6.32
C THR A 36 17.88 -2.04 6.09
N VAL A 37 17.15 -1.17 6.76
CA VAL A 37 17.38 0.28 6.77
C VAL A 37 17.48 0.75 8.21
N SER A 38 18.48 1.59 8.47
CA SER A 38 18.65 2.30 9.74
C SER A 38 18.87 3.78 9.47
N ASP A 39 18.20 4.64 10.22
CA ASP A 39 18.38 6.10 10.16
C ASP A 39 19.13 6.68 11.36
N GLY A 40 19.65 5.78 12.23
CA GLY A 40 20.34 6.13 13.46
C GLY A 40 19.43 6.22 14.69
N GLU A 41 18.12 6.37 14.51
CA GLU A 41 17.12 6.36 15.58
C GLU A 41 16.32 5.05 15.55
N ASN A 42 15.95 4.61 14.35
CA ASN A 42 15.17 3.41 14.10
C ASN A 42 15.90 2.47 13.13
N THR A 43 15.59 1.19 13.24
CA THR A 43 16.04 0.17 12.29
C THR A 43 14.88 -0.74 11.93
N VAL A 44 14.64 -0.87 10.64
CA VAL A 44 13.67 -1.79 10.07
C VAL A 44 14.39 -2.88 9.29
N HIS A 45 14.09 -4.13 9.60
CA HIS A 45 14.50 -5.30 8.82
C HIS A 45 13.24 -6.08 8.43
N LEU A 46 12.94 -6.15 7.14
CA LEU A 46 11.70 -6.75 6.65
C LEU A 46 11.52 -8.19 7.10
N ALA A 47 12.60 -8.97 7.19
CA ALA A 47 12.55 -10.36 7.64
C ALA A 47 11.99 -10.54 9.06
N ASN A 48 12.06 -9.50 9.92
CA ASN A 48 11.51 -9.55 11.28
C ASN A 48 9.97 -9.65 11.31
N TYR A 49 9.31 -9.35 10.20
CA TYR A 49 7.84 -9.39 10.08
C TYR A 49 7.32 -10.68 9.44
N ARG A 50 8.18 -11.68 9.23
CA ARG A 50 7.74 -13.00 8.72
C ARG A 50 6.66 -13.60 9.61
N GLY A 51 5.65 -14.21 8.99
CA GLY A 51 4.48 -14.75 9.68
C GLY A 51 3.34 -13.74 9.88
N LYS A 52 3.57 -12.46 9.60
CA LYS A 52 2.54 -11.41 9.57
C LYS A 52 2.22 -11.00 8.14
N VAL A 53 1.02 -10.50 7.92
CA VAL A 53 0.74 -9.68 6.74
C VAL A 53 1.42 -8.34 6.92
N VAL A 54 2.15 -7.86 5.90
CA VAL A 54 2.89 -6.59 5.96
C VAL A 54 2.33 -5.63 4.92
N LEU A 55 2.06 -4.41 5.34
CA LEU A 55 1.86 -3.26 4.48
C LEU A 55 3.18 -2.47 4.47
N LEU A 56 3.98 -2.63 3.42
CA LEU A 56 5.17 -1.84 3.21
C LEU A 56 4.78 -0.57 2.46
N ASN A 57 4.68 0.52 3.19
CA ASN A 57 4.29 1.84 2.67
C ASN A 57 5.54 2.70 2.40
N LEU A 58 5.64 3.21 1.19
CA LEU A 58 6.72 4.10 0.76
C LEU A 58 6.16 5.51 0.59
N TRP A 59 6.75 6.50 1.28
CA TRP A 59 6.18 7.82 1.46
C TRP A 59 7.22 8.91 1.68
N TRP A 60 6.79 10.18 1.79
CA TRP A 60 7.59 11.30 2.28
C TRP A 60 6.72 12.41 2.89
N SER A 61 7.31 13.23 3.75
CA SER A 61 6.57 14.15 4.62
C SER A 61 5.89 15.32 3.90
N GLN A 62 6.29 15.65 2.67
CA GLN A 62 5.72 16.76 1.90
C GLN A 62 4.82 16.27 0.75
N CYS A 63 4.48 14.99 0.70
CA CYS A 63 3.61 14.39 -0.28
C CYS A 63 2.14 14.57 0.15
N PRO A 64 1.32 15.35 -0.56
CA PRO A 64 -0.05 15.61 -0.14
C PRO A 64 -0.92 14.35 0.03
N PRO A 65 -0.92 13.37 -0.90
CA PRO A 65 -1.68 12.14 -0.68
C PRO A 65 -1.11 11.26 0.44
N CYS A 66 0.21 11.30 0.73
CA CYS A 66 0.78 10.59 1.88
C CYS A 66 0.27 11.17 3.20
N ILE A 67 0.12 12.51 3.26
CA ILE A 67 -0.46 13.21 4.42
C ILE A 67 -1.91 12.77 4.64
N GLN A 68 -2.68 12.63 3.54
CA GLN A 68 -4.08 12.22 3.60
C GLN A 68 -4.24 10.76 4.01
N GLU A 69 -3.35 9.87 3.57
CA GLU A 69 -3.36 8.44 3.88
C GLU A 69 -3.01 8.13 5.34
N THR A 70 -2.10 8.91 5.94
CA THR A 70 -1.51 8.60 7.26
C THR A 70 -2.54 8.31 8.35
N PRO A 71 -3.63 9.10 8.55
CA PRO A 71 -4.63 8.80 9.58
C PRO A 71 -5.34 7.46 9.37
N ALA A 72 -5.56 7.07 8.11
CA ALA A 72 -6.22 5.82 7.78
C ALA A 72 -5.31 4.60 8.02
N LEU A 73 -4.00 4.72 7.74
CA LEU A 73 -3.01 3.71 8.09
C LEU A 73 -2.88 3.55 9.61
N GLU A 74 -2.84 4.65 10.35
CA GLU A 74 -2.81 4.64 11.82
C GLU A 74 -4.09 4.01 12.41
N GLN A 75 -5.26 4.27 11.82
CA GLN A 75 -6.50 3.61 12.24
C GLN A 75 -6.45 2.10 11.93
N LEU A 76 -5.98 1.71 10.74
CA LEU A 76 -5.80 0.30 10.37
C LEU A 76 -4.85 -0.41 11.35
N HIS A 77 -3.75 0.24 11.73
CA HIS A 77 -2.78 -0.29 12.70
C HIS A 77 -3.43 -0.59 14.05
N ARG A 78 -4.26 0.34 14.55
CA ARG A 78 -5.01 0.13 15.81
C ARG A 78 -6.06 -0.99 15.72
N ASP A 79 -6.79 -1.04 14.60
CA ASP A 79 -7.87 -2.02 14.38
C ASP A 79 -7.34 -3.44 14.12
N ARG A 80 -6.14 -3.54 13.55
CA ARG A 80 -5.56 -4.80 13.08
C ARG A 80 -4.10 -4.97 13.54
N PRO A 81 -3.88 -5.21 14.86
CA PRO A 81 -2.53 -5.41 15.40
C PRO A 81 -1.84 -6.68 14.88
N ASP A 82 -2.59 -7.56 14.22
CA ASP A 82 -2.09 -8.74 13.53
C ASP A 82 -1.41 -8.43 12.18
N ILE A 83 -1.60 -7.21 11.65
CA ILE A 83 -0.96 -6.70 10.44
C ILE A 83 0.20 -5.77 10.84
N ALA A 84 1.36 -5.98 10.26
CA ALA A 84 2.47 -5.06 10.41
C ALA A 84 2.38 -3.95 9.35
N ILE A 85 2.40 -2.70 9.78
CA ILE A 85 2.55 -1.56 8.88
C ILE A 85 3.98 -1.05 9.03
N VAL A 86 4.74 -1.12 7.93
CA VAL A 86 6.15 -0.73 7.85
C VAL A 86 6.25 0.43 6.88
N ALA A 87 6.52 1.63 7.39
CA ALA A 87 6.55 2.84 6.61
C ALA A 87 8.01 3.30 6.37
N VAL A 88 8.44 3.33 5.11
CA VAL A 88 9.80 3.77 4.73
C VAL A 88 9.70 5.13 4.05
N SER A 89 10.26 6.13 4.71
CA SER A 89 10.29 7.51 4.21
C SER A 89 11.53 7.77 3.36
N ILE A 90 11.34 8.50 2.26
CA ILE A 90 12.45 8.99 1.44
C ILE A 90 12.90 10.41 1.81
N ASP A 91 12.43 10.97 2.92
CA ASP A 91 12.84 12.31 3.34
C ASP A 91 14.36 12.43 3.44
N THR A 92 14.94 13.43 2.78
CA THR A 92 16.36 13.75 2.89
C THR A 92 16.65 14.58 4.14
N ASP A 93 15.70 15.44 4.57
CA ASP A 93 15.82 16.22 5.80
C ASP A 93 15.23 15.47 7.00
N PRO A 94 16.05 15.07 7.98
CA PRO A 94 15.58 14.38 9.18
C PRO A 94 14.65 15.26 10.03
N GLY A 95 14.78 16.57 9.94
CA GLY A 95 13.90 17.50 10.65
C GLY A 95 12.47 17.46 10.12
N SER A 96 12.28 17.45 8.82
CA SER A 96 10.95 17.34 8.18
C SER A 96 10.30 16.00 8.53
N TYR A 97 11.05 14.90 8.45
CA TYR A 97 10.59 13.58 8.85
C TYR A 97 10.10 13.57 10.31
N ARG A 98 10.91 14.00 11.27
CA ARG A 98 10.52 14.01 12.70
C ARG A 98 9.32 14.91 12.98
N ARG A 99 9.25 16.10 12.35
CA ARG A 99 8.08 17.00 12.48
C ARG A 99 6.82 16.34 11.99
N PHE A 100 6.89 15.60 10.89
CA PHE A 100 5.76 14.83 10.37
C PHE A 100 5.29 13.78 11.38
N LEU A 101 6.20 12.92 11.87
CA LEU A 101 5.87 11.87 12.84
C LEU A 101 5.17 12.45 14.08
N THR A 102 5.69 13.54 14.61
CA THR A 102 5.11 14.22 15.78
C THR A 102 3.74 14.80 15.46
N ARG A 103 3.61 15.51 14.34
CA ARG A 103 2.37 16.21 13.94
C ARG A 103 1.21 15.26 13.71
N TYR A 104 1.46 14.12 13.10
CA TYR A 104 0.45 13.14 12.72
C TYR A 104 0.37 11.94 13.67
N HIS A 105 1.11 12.00 14.81
CA HIS A 105 1.14 10.96 15.85
C HIS A 105 1.41 9.57 15.26
N VAL A 106 2.40 9.49 14.36
CA VAL A 106 2.75 8.23 13.69
C VAL A 106 3.28 7.24 14.71
N SER A 107 2.61 6.08 14.79
CA SER A 107 2.91 4.99 15.73
C SER A 107 3.31 3.68 15.05
N VAL A 108 3.13 3.59 13.74
CA VAL A 108 3.58 2.44 12.94
C VAL A 108 5.11 2.37 12.89
N ASP A 109 5.65 1.18 12.63
CA ASP A 109 7.09 1.02 12.44
C ASP A 109 7.58 1.84 11.25
N THR A 110 8.45 2.80 11.49
CA THR A 110 8.91 3.71 10.44
C THR A 110 10.41 3.96 10.51
N VAL A 111 11.01 4.20 9.34
CA VAL A 111 12.44 4.50 9.17
C VAL A 111 12.63 5.42 7.96
N ARG A 112 13.67 6.23 8.01
CA ARG A 112 14.05 7.12 6.92
C ARG A 112 15.12 6.47 6.03
N ASP A 113 14.89 6.44 4.71
CA ASP A 113 15.80 5.94 3.66
C ASP A 113 16.06 7.04 2.61
N PRO A 114 16.91 8.06 2.94
CA PRO A 114 17.14 9.22 2.07
C PRO A 114 17.77 8.85 0.73
N ASP A 115 18.45 7.71 0.64
CA ASP A 115 19.05 7.20 -0.59
C ASP A 115 18.05 6.46 -1.49
N GLN A 116 16.80 6.30 -1.01
CA GLN A 116 15.70 5.62 -1.74
C GLN A 116 16.06 4.19 -2.17
N ARG A 117 16.86 3.49 -1.34
CA ARG A 117 17.31 2.13 -1.67
C ARG A 117 16.16 1.15 -1.74
N VAL A 118 15.21 1.26 -0.79
CA VAL A 118 14.03 0.40 -0.76
C VAL A 118 13.10 0.73 -1.94
N ALA A 119 12.89 2.00 -2.24
CA ALA A 119 12.09 2.41 -3.39
C ALA A 119 12.64 1.84 -4.70
N LYS A 120 13.94 1.97 -4.93
CA LYS A 120 14.62 1.40 -6.11
C LYS A 120 14.51 -0.13 -6.16
N LEU A 121 14.66 -0.80 -4.99
CA LEU A 121 14.58 -2.25 -4.86
C LEU A 121 13.19 -2.79 -5.23
N TYR A 122 12.12 -2.04 -4.89
CA TYR A 122 10.74 -2.41 -5.16
C TYR A 122 10.20 -1.87 -6.49
N GLY A 123 10.95 -1.02 -7.18
CA GLY A 123 10.51 -0.38 -8.43
C GLY A 123 9.40 0.64 -8.18
N THR A 124 9.52 1.39 -7.09
CA THR A 124 8.60 2.49 -6.74
C THR A 124 9.06 3.76 -7.43
N ASP A 125 8.13 4.43 -8.11
CA ASP A 125 8.36 5.67 -8.85
C ASP A 125 7.32 6.76 -8.55
N GLY A 126 6.34 6.46 -7.66
CA GLY A 126 5.30 7.38 -7.19
C GLY A 126 5.07 7.27 -5.69
N TRP A 127 4.39 8.27 -5.10
CA TRP A 127 4.16 8.35 -3.65
C TRP A 127 2.71 8.74 -3.34
N PRO A 128 2.06 8.08 -2.35
CA PRO A 128 2.52 6.88 -1.66
C PRO A 128 2.32 5.64 -2.52
N GLU A 129 3.14 4.61 -2.28
CA GLU A 129 2.93 3.26 -2.78
C GLU A 129 2.99 2.27 -1.63
N THR A 130 2.02 1.35 -1.55
CA THR A 130 1.97 0.32 -0.53
C THR A 130 2.01 -1.06 -1.16
N TYR A 131 3.00 -1.87 -0.77
CA TYR A 131 3.10 -3.27 -1.13
C TYR A 131 2.49 -4.12 -0.03
N ILE A 132 1.46 -4.92 -0.39
CA ILE A 132 0.83 -5.88 0.52
C ILE A 132 1.55 -7.20 0.38
N ILE A 133 2.18 -7.64 1.47
CA ILE A 133 3.01 -8.83 1.55
C ILE A 133 2.33 -9.84 2.48
N ASP A 134 2.18 -11.08 2.04
CA ASP A 134 1.56 -12.14 2.84
C ASP A 134 2.50 -12.69 3.93
N ARG A 135 1.95 -13.56 4.80
CA ARG A 135 2.70 -14.19 5.90
C ARG A 135 3.90 -15.02 5.46
N LYS A 136 3.91 -15.48 4.20
CA LYS A 136 5.02 -16.23 3.60
C LYS A 136 6.07 -15.29 2.99
N GLY A 137 5.78 -13.99 2.92
CA GLY A 137 6.66 -12.97 2.37
C GLY A 137 6.54 -12.78 0.88
N TYR A 138 5.42 -13.14 0.25
CA TYR A 138 5.16 -12.87 -1.15
C TYR A 138 4.38 -11.57 -1.32
N ILE A 139 4.78 -10.75 -2.28
CA ILE A 139 4.01 -9.56 -2.68
C ILE A 139 2.72 -10.05 -3.34
N ARG A 140 1.57 -9.62 -2.79
CA ARG A 140 0.24 -9.99 -3.32
C ARG A 140 -0.45 -8.87 -4.06
N ARG A 141 -0.16 -7.62 -3.68
CA ARG A 141 -0.73 -6.44 -4.33
C ARG A 141 0.19 -5.23 -4.15
N LYS A 142 0.16 -4.33 -5.13
CA LYS A 142 0.69 -2.97 -5.05
C LYS A 142 -0.50 -2.01 -5.08
N VAL A 143 -0.57 -1.10 -4.14
CA VAL A 143 -1.58 -0.04 -4.07
C VAL A 143 -0.87 1.28 -4.30
N ILE A 144 -1.44 2.11 -5.18
CA ILE A 144 -0.87 3.40 -5.57
C ILE A 144 -1.80 4.51 -5.08
N GLY A 145 -1.23 5.54 -4.46
CA GLY A 145 -1.98 6.65 -3.88
C GLY A 145 -2.56 6.34 -2.51
N ASP A 146 -3.54 7.14 -2.09
CA ASP A 146 -4.22 7.09 -0.80
C ASP A 146 -5.56 6.32 -0.89
N PRO A 147 -5.56 4.99 -0.80
CA PRO A 147 -6.79 4.21 -0.85
C PRO A 147 -7.60 4.39 0.44
N ASP A 148 -8.87 4.10 0.34
CA ASP A 148 -9.71 3.93 1.53
C ASP A 148 -9.39 2.58 2.22
N TRP A 149 -8.48 2.60 3.21
CA TRP A 149 -8.11 1.43 3.99
C TRP A 149 -9.28 0.83 4.82
N SER A 150 -10.42 1.53 4.92
CA SER A 150 -11.64 1.02 5.53
C SER A 150 -12.52 0.24 4.55
N ASN A 151 -12.24 0.32 3.25
CA ASN A 151 -13.00 -0.35 2.20
C ASN A 151 -13.14 -1.85 2.48
N PRO A 152 -14.39 -2.41 2.46
CA PRO A 152 -14.64 -3.82 2.77
C PRO A 152 -13.87 -4.80 1.89
N GLU A 153 -13.63 -4.48 0.61
CA GLU A 153 -12.87 -5.35 -0.31
C GLU A 153 -11.40 -5.44 0.11
N ILE A 154 -10.78 -4.29 0.43
CA ILE A 154 -9.41 -4.25 0.93
C ILE A 154 -9.32 -5.01 2.26
N ARG A 155 -10.25 -4.76 3.19
CA ARG A 155 -10.31 -5.46 4.49
C ARG A 155 -10.48 -6.97 4.33
N SER A 156 -11.35 -7.41 3.42
CA SER A 156 -11.57 -8.82 3.09
C SER A 156 -10.30 -9.45 2.48
N PHE A 157 -9.66 -8.75 1.56
CA PHE A 157 -8.41 -9.19 0.96
C PHE A 157 -7.31 -9.36 2.02
N LEU A 158 -7.09 -8.36 2.88
CA LEU A 158 -6.11 -8.45 3.97
C LEU A 158 -6.40 -9.60 4.94
N LYS A 159 -7.67 -9.93 5.15
CA LYS A 159 -8.08 -11.05 6.00
C LYS A 159 -7.81 -12.41 5.36
N SER A 160 -7.76 -12.48 4.03
CA SER A 160 -7.54 -13.73 3.29
C SER A 160 -6.06 -14.15 3.21
N LEU A 161 -5.12 -13.27 3.58
CA LEU A 161 -3.68 -13.49 3.54
C LEU A 161 -3.15 -14.07 4.86
#